data_4c75ca9867bee472982f0406b82d7204
#
_entry.id   4c75ca9867bee472982f0406b82d7204
#
_cell.length_a   1.000
_cell.length_b   1.000
_cell.length_c   1.000
_cell.angle_alpha   90.00
_cell.angle_beta   90.00
_cell.angle_gamma   90.00
#
_symmetry.space_group_name_H-M   'P 1'
#
loop_
_entity.id
_entity.type
_entity.pdbx_description
1 polymer ?
#
loop_
_entity_poly.entity_id
_entity_poly.type
_entity_poly.pdbx_seq_one_letter_code
_entity_poly.pdbx_strand_id
1 'polypeptide(L)' 'MTPKYIDIHAHVNFKAFDEDRDEVMKRALDNDTFVINVGTQIDTSRSAVELANKYEEGVYAI' A
#
# COMPACT_ATOMS: atom_id res chain seq x y z
N MET A 1 3.83 14.15 7.86
CA MET A 1 4.96 13.23 8.07
C MET A 1 5.83 13.17 6.82
N THR A 2 7.14 13.23 7.00
CA THR A 2 8.07 13.11 5.86
C THR A 2 8.66 11.70 5.85
N PRO A 3 8.43 10.93 4.79
CA PRO A 3 8.96 9.57 4.74
C PRO A 3 10.46 9.57 4.53
N LYS A 4 11.12 8.56 5.06
CA LYS A 4 12.53 8.32 4.82
C LYS A 4 12.74 7.56 3.51
N TYR A 5 11.78 6.69 3.19
CA TYR A 5 11.80 5.87 1.97
C TYR A 5 10.43 5.88 1.31
N ILE A 6 10.41 5.73 0.00
CA ILE A 6 9.17 5.58 -0.77
C ILE A 6 9.34 4.35 -1.67
N ASP A 7 8.47 3.35 -1.47
CA ASP A 7 8.41 2.19 -2.36
C ASP A 7 7.42 2.52 -3.48
N ILE A 8 7.92 2.76 -4.67
CA ILE A 8 7.13 3.26 -5.80
C ILE A 8 6.49 2.15 -6.64
N HIS A 9 6.69 0.90 -6.28
CA HIS A 9 6.13 -0.21 -7.05
C HIS A 9 5.90 -1.43 -6.16
N ALA A 10 4.89 -1.34 -5.29
CA ALA A 10 4.53 -2.42 -4.39
C ALA A 10 3.20 -3.04 -4.82
N HIS A 11 2.90 -4.24 -4.31
CA HIS A 11 1.68 -4.99 -4.61
C HIS A 11 1.04 -5.53 -3.34
N VAL A 12 1.01 -4.76 -2.27
CA VAL A 12 0.41 -5.18 -1.00
C VAL A 12 -1.12 -5.31 -1.14
N ASN A 13 -1.68 -4.70 -2.19
CA ASN A 13 -3.09 -4.84 -2.54
C ASN A 13 -3.43 -6.22 -3.14
N PHE A 14 -2.43 -7.05 -3.46
CA PHE A 14 -2.66 -8.35 -4.08
C PHE A 14 -3.13 -9.39 -3.06
N LYS A 15 -3.85 -10.39 -3.55
CA LYS A 15 -4.46 -11.45 -2.73
C LYS A 15 -3.45 -12.20 -1.85
N ALA A 16 -2.20 -12.31 -2.28
CA ALA A 16 -1.16 -12.95 -1.50
C ALA A 16 -0.96 -12.30 -0.11
N PHE A 17 -1.41 -11.06 0.05
CA PHE A 17 -1.28 -10.31 1.30
C PHE A 17 -2.59 -10.22 2.10
N ASP A 18 -3.65 -10.97 1.70
CA ASP A 18 -4.95 -10.85 2.35
C ASP A 18 -4.92 -11.10 3.86
N GLU A 19 -4.07 -12.02 4.33
CA GLU A 19 -4.00 -12.36 5.74
C GLU A 19 -3.25 -11.35 6.59
N ASP A 20 -2.24 -10.70 6.04
CA ASP A 20 -1.33 -9.85 6.82
C ASP A 20 -1.15 -8.45 6.23
N ARG A 21 -2.01 -8.04 5.29
CA ARG A 21 -1.89 -6.77 4.59
C ARG A 21 -1.77 -5.57 5.54
N ASP A 22 -2.66 -5.47 6.50
CA ASP A 22 -2.65 -4.34 7.44
C ASP A 22 -1.40 -4.33 8.30
N GLU A 23 -0.91 -5.49 8.69
CA GLU A 23 0.32 -5.60 9.47
C GLU A 23 1.54 -5.18 8.64
N VAL A 24 1.57 -5.58 7.37
CA VAL A 24 2.65 -5.20 6.45
C VAL A 24 2.66 -3.68 6.25
N MET A 25 1.48 -3.09 6.02
CA MET A 25 1.38 -1.64 5.84
C MET A 25 1.78 -0.88 7.09
N LYS A 26 1.32 -1.34 8.26
CA LYS A 26 1.68 -0.72 9.53
C LYS A 26 3.19 -0.76 9.75
N ARG A 27 3.81 -1.88 9.44
CA ARG A 27 5.27 -2.03 9.58
C ARG A 27 6.02 -1.07 8.66
N ALA A 28 5.55 -0.91 7.42
CA ALA A 28 6.17 0.02 6.49
C ALA A 28 6.07 1.46 7.00
N LEU A 29 4.88 1.89 7.45
CA LEU A 29 4.68 3.23 7.96
C LEU A 29 5.46 3.48 9.24
N ASP A 30 5.56 2.49 10.13
CA ASP A 30 6.35 2.59 11.36
C ASP A 30 7.86 2.72 11.06
N ASN A 31 8.28 2.32 9.87
CA ASN A 31 9.68 2.45 9.42
C ASN A 31 9.86 3.63 8.45
N ASP A 32 8.98 4.62 8.51
CA ASP A 32 9.05 5.85 7.70
C ASP A 32 9.07 5.55 6.20
N THR A 33 8.36 4.50 5.76
CA THR A 33 8.28 4.11 4.37
C THR A 33 6.86 4.33 3.85
N PHE A 34 6.72 5.19 2.86
CA PHE A 34 5.47 5.35 2.13
C PHE A 34 5.40 4.32 1.00
N VAL A 35 4.20 3.87 0.66
CA VAL A 35 4.01 2.76 -0.28
C VAL A 35 3.04 3.19 -1.38
N ILE A 36 3.44 2.96 -2.63
CA ILE A 36 2.57 3.15 -3.79
C ILE A 36 2.26 1.76 -4.35
N ASN A 37 1.01 1.33 -4.21
CA ASN A 37 0.57 0.04 -4.69
C ASN A 37 0.11 0.13 -6.14
N VAL A 38 0.55 -0.82 -6.95
CA VAL A 38 0.30 -0.82 -8.40
C VAL A 38 -0.79 -1.84 -8.73
N GLY A 39 -1.82 -1.38 -9.45
CA GLY A 39 -2.83 -2.26 -10.01
C GLY A 39 -2.44 -2.72 -11.40
N THR A 40 -2.75 -3.96 -11.72
CA THR A 40 -2.47 -4.55 -13.03
C THR A 40 -3.73 -4.93 -13.80
N GLN A 41 -4.85 -5.04 -13.10
CA GLN A 41 -6.16 -5.37 -13.66
C GLN A 41 -7.20 -4.52 -12.92
N ILE A 42 -8.47 -4.60 -13.36
CA ILE A 42 -9.54 -3.80 -12.74
C ILE A 42 -9.67 -4.12 -11.25
N ASP A 43 -9.67 -5.41 -10.89
CA ASP A 43 -9.83 -5.82 -9.49
C ASP A 43 -8.63 -5.42 -8.63
N THR A 44 -7.40 -5.59 -9.13
CA THR A 44 -6.21 -5.19 -8.37
C THR A 44 -6.06 -3.67 -8.29
N SER A 45 -6.48 -2.96 -9.33
CA SER A 45 -6.50 -1.49 -9.31
C SER A 45 -7.52 -0.98 -8.30
N ARG A 46 -8.69 -1.60 -8.22
CA ARG A 46 -9.71 -1.27 -7.23
C ARG A 46 -9.20 -1.52 -5.81
N SER A 47 -8.56 -2.66 -5.58
CA SER A 47 -8.03 -2.99 -4.26
C SER A 47 -6.89 -2.04 -3.86
N ALA A 48 -6.09 -1.57 -4.82
CA ALA A 48 -5.05 -0.58 -4.55
C ALA A 48 -5.65 0.74 -4.08
N VAL A 49 -6.73 1.20 -4.73
CA VAL A 49 -7.43 2.43 -4.35
C VAL A 49 -8.09 2.27 -2.98
N GLU A 50 -8.74 1.14 -2.73
CA GLU A 50 -9.36 0.87 -1.43
C GLU A 50 -8.32 0.87 -0.32
N LEU A 51 -7.15 0.28 -0.56
CA LEU A 51 -6.07 0.26 0.42
C LEU A 51 -5.54 1.66 0.68
N ALA A 52 -5.37 2.48 -0.37
CA ALA A 52 -4.93 3.86 -0.21
C ALA A 52 -5.93 4.68 0.62
N ASN A 53 -7.23 4.47 0.40
CA ASN A 53 -8.27 5.19 1.11
C ASN A 53 -8.40 4.77 2.58
N LYS A 54 -7.89 3.62 2.96
CA LYS A 54 -7.93 3.12 4.32
C LYS A 54 -6.96 3.85 5.26
N TYR A 55 -5.91 4.42 4.72
CA TYR A 55 -4.86 5.10 5.49
C TYR A 55 -4.91 6.60 5.22
N GLU A 56 -4.64 7.39 6.26
CA GLU A 56 -4.68 8.84 6.18
C GLU A 56 -3.58 9.39 5.26
N GLU A 57 -2.40 8.81 5.36
CA GLU A 57 -1.28 9.16 4.48
C GLU A 57 -0.31 7.99 4.37
N GLY A 58 0.54 8.04 3.38
CA GLY A 58 1.63 7.09 3.24
C GLY A 58 1.31 5.87 2.39
N VAL A 59 0.05 5.68 1.98
CA VAL A 59 -0.37 4.57 1.13
C VAL A 59 -1.11 5.13 -0.07
N TYR A 60 -0.61 4.84 -1.26
CA TYR A 60 -1.11 5.41 -2.51
C TYR A 60 -1.33 4.31 -3.54
N ALA A 61 -1.99 4.66 -4.65
CA ALA A 61 -2.31 3.72 -5.75
C ALA A 61 -2.00 4.35 -7.10
N ILE A 62 -1.55 3.52 -8.04
CA ILE A 62 -1.40 3.90 -9.44
C ILE A 62 -1.84 2.77 -10.38
#